data_75211f82279bada5174af2c8389535a1
#
_entry.id   75211f82279bada5174af2c8389535a1
#
_cell.length_a   1.000
_cell.length_b   1.000
_cell.length_c   1.000
_cell.angle_alpha   90.00
_cell.angle_beta   90.00
_cell.angle_gamma   90.00
#
_symmetry.space_group_name_H-M   'P 1'
#
loop_
_entity.id
_entity.type
_entity.pdbx_description
1 polymer ?
#
loop_
_entity_poly.entity_id
_entity_poly.type
_entity_poly.pdbx_seq_one_letter_code
_entity_poly.pdbx_strand_id
1 'polypeptide(L)'
;DQDNERVRSVLALRRTKSQEFFSSAAGEWDRLRGELVGRRLDLIALLGLFDDRWVVGDLGCGTGQVSDVVAPFVRSVIAVDDSEAMLSAAKQRLESHANVDLRSGELEKLPIPDLHLDVVIMFLVLHYAADPAGVLREVSRVLRPGGRLLLVDMCPHDREDYRHAMGHAWLGFGEEQLRGWAGEAGLEGFRYVTLPADPDAKGPNLFAGTARTPREEVWIPGMLE
;
A
#
# COMPACT_ATOMS: atom_id res chain seq x y z
N ASP A 1 -30.79 -42.10 -3.41
CA ASP A 1 -30.83 -41.66 -4.81
C ASP A 1 -31.78 -40.47 -5.05
N GLN A 2 -33.00 -40.48 -4.53
CA GLN A 2 -33.96 -39.37 -4.72
C GLN A 2 -33.49 -38.00 -4.18
N ASP A 3 -32.81 -37.97 -3.05
CA ASP A 3 -32.30 -36.71 -2.47
C ASP A 3 -31.16 -36.10 -3.31
N ASN A 4 -30.28 -36.93 -3.86
CA ASN A 4 -29.23 -36.48 -4.76
C ASN A 4 -29.77 -35.94 -6.09
N GLU A 5 -30.84 -36.51 -6.60
CA GLU A 5 -31.51 -36.06 -7.82
C GLU A 5 -32.22 -34.69 -7.60
N ARG A 6 -32.85 -34.55 -6.43
CA ARG A 6 -33.49 -33.30 -6.00
C ARG A 6 -32.47 -32.16 -5.81
N VAL A 7 -31.32 -32.45 -5.19
CA VAL A 7 -30.21 -31.49 -5.04
C VAL A 7 -29.68 -31.07 -6.41
N ARG A 8 -29.44 -32.03 -7.33
CA ARG A 8 -28.98 -31.71 -8.70
C ARG A 8 -29.95 -30.80 -9.45
N SER A 9 -31.26 -31.08 -9.35
CA SER A 9 -32.30 -30.30 -10.01
C SER A 9 -32.36 -28.86 -9.47
N VAL A 10 -32.23 -28.68 -8.15
CA VAL A 10 -32.17 -27.34 -7.53
C VAL A 10 -30.92 -26.58 -7.96
N LEU A 11 -29.75 -27.24 -8.01
CA LEU A 11 -28.51 -26.64 -8.45
C LEU A 11 -28.56 -26.24 -9.94
N ALA A 12 -29.15 -27.08 -10.79
CA ALA A 12 -29.36 -26.79 -12.21
C ALA A 12 -30.24 -25.55 -12.39
N LEU A 13 -31.36 -25.45 -11.67
CA LEU A 13 -32.25 -24.29 -11.71
C LEU A 13 -31.54 -23.00 -11.26
N ARG A 14 -30.74 -23.08 -10.17
CA ARG A 14 -29.96 -21.95 -9.69
C ARG A 14 -28.92 -21.48 -10.72
N ARG A 15 -28.25 -22.44 -11.38
CA ARG A 15 -27.30 -22.15 -12.44
C ARG A 15 -27.95 -21.41 -13.61
N THR A 16 -29.10 -21.87 -14.07
CA THR A 16 -29.89 -21.21 -15.14
C THR A 16 -30.25 -19.78 -14.75
N LYS A 17 -30.80 -19.57 -13.54
CA LYS A 17 -31.14 -18.23 -13.03
C LYS A 17 -29.91 -17.31 -12.94
N SER A 18 -28.76 -17.84 -12.51
CA SER A 18 -27.52 -17.09 -12.47
C SER A 18 -27.06 -16.67 -13.87
N GLN A 19 -27.14 -17.59 -14.85
CA GLN A 19 -26.79 -17.28 -16.25
C GLN A 19 -27.73 -16.22 -16.86
N GLU A 20 -29.02 -16.31 -16.64
CA GLU A 20 -30.01 -15.33 -17.08
C GLU A 20 -29.76 -13.95 -16.47
N PHE A 21 -29.48 -13.91 -15.15
CA PHE A 21 -29.15 -12.66 -14.45
C PHE A 21 -27.90 -12.02 -15.01
N PHE A 22 -26.79 -12.75 -15.15
CA PHE A 22 -25.55 -12.17 -15.67
C PHE A 22 -25.63 -11.81 -17.16
N SER A 23 -26.44 -12.51 -17.93
CA SER A 23 -26.66 -12.13 -19.34
C SER A 23 -27.44 -10.82 -19.46
N SER A 24 -28.38 -10.53 -18.55
CA SER A 24 -29.14 -9.29 -18.56
C SER A 24 -28.43 -8.14 -17.83
N ALA A 25 -27.62 -8.43 -16.80
CA ALA A 25 -26.96 -7.44 -15.95
C ALA A 25 -25.53 -7.13 -16.37
N ALA A 26 -24.97 -7.75 -17.41
CA ALA A 26 -23.56 -7.64 -17.78
C ALA A 26 -23.09 -6.19 -17.95
N GLY A 27 -23.89 -5.32 -18.55
CA GLY A 27 -23.55 -3.90 -18.76
C GLY A 27 -23.69 -3.02 -17.49
N GLU A 28 -24.34 -3.52 -16.45
CA GLU A 28 -24.59 -2.79 -15.21
C GLU A 28 -23.95 -3.46 -13.98
N TRP A 29 -23.26 -4.59 -14.18
CA TRP A 29 -22.75 -5.42 -13.10
C TRP A 29 -21.84 -4.65 -12.15
N ASP A 30 -20.91 -3.85 -12.66
CA ASP A 30 -19.98 -3.09 -11.83
C ASP A 30 -20.69 -2.06 -10.94
N ARG A 31 -21.73 -1.41 -11.48
CA ARG A 31 -22.58 -0.51 -10.70
C ARG A 31 -23.33 -1.26 -9.59
N LEU A 32 -24.00 -2.35 -9.94
CA LEU A 32 -24.75 -3.18 -8.99
C LEU A 32 -23.85 -3.75 -7.90
N ARG A 33 -22.68 -4.26 -8.28
CA ARG A 33 -21.66 -4.77 -7.35
C ARG A 33 -21.21 -3.66 -6.39
N GLY A 34 -20.92 -2.47 -6.92
CA GLY A 34 -20.51 -1.32 -6.12
C GLY A 34 -21.57 -0.88 -5.11
N GLU A 35 -22.86 -0.95 -5.49
CA GLU A 35 -23.99 -0.66 -4.59
C GLU A 35 -24.18 -1.72 -3.50
N LEU A 36 -23.95 -3.00 -3.83
CA LEU A 36 -24.16 -4.12 -2.90
C LEU A 36 -23.02 -4.30 -1.88
N VAL A 37 -21.78 -4.16 -2.32
CA VAL A 37 -20.61 -4.55 -1.51
C VAL A 37 -19.53 -3.47 -1.42
N GLY A 38 -19.73 -2.31 -2.03
CA GLY A 38 -18.81 -1.19 -2.05
C GLY A 38 -17.80 -1.25 -3.20
N ARG A 39 -17.29 -0.07 -3.60
CA ARG A 39 -16.37 0.08 -4.76
C ARG A 39 -14.94 -0.36 -4.50
N ARG A 40 -14.55 -0.50 -3.24
CA ARG A 40 -13.17 -0.81 -2.82
C ARG A 40 -12.97 -2.25 -2.32
N LEU A 41 -14.03 -3.06 -2.37
CA LEU A 41 -14.00 -4.40 -1.78
C LEU A 41 -12.88 -5.27 -2.36
N ASP A 42 -12.75 -5.27 -3.68
CA ASP A 42 -11.74 -6.04 -4.40
C ASP A 42 -10.31 -5.62 -4.04
N LEU A 43 -10.05 -4.31 -3.97
CA LEU A 43 -8.75 -3.77 -3.58
C LEU A 43 -8.42 -4.10 -2.12
N ILE A 44 -9.38 -3.99 -1.21
CA ILE A 44 -9.19 -4.35 0.20
C ILE A 44 -8.97 -5.86 0.35
N ALA A 45 -9.74 -6.68 -0.37
CA ALA A 45 -9.60 -8.12 -0.32
C ALA A 45 -8.22 -8.62 -0.78
N LEU A 46 -7.52 -7.88 -1.67
CA LEU A 46 -6.15 -8.22 -2.07
C LEU A 46 -5.16 -8.14 -0.90
N LEU A 47 -5.45 -7.39 0.16
CA LEU A 47 -4.64 -7.38 1.38
C LEU A 47 -4.67 -8.72 2.11
N GLY A 48 -5.65 -9.58 1.84
CA GLY A 48 -5.66 -10.99 2.30
C GLY A 48 -4.49 -11.84 1.76
N LEU A 49 -3.70 -11.31 0.81
CA LEU A 49 -2.44 -11.91 0.33
C LEU A 49 -1.22 -11.50 1.20
N PHE A 50 -1.40 -10.59 2.15
CA PHE A 50 -0.35 -10.23 3.09
C PHE A 50 -0.11 -11.38 4.08
N ASP A 51 1.13 -11.51 4.55
CA ASP A 51 1.45 -12.44 5.63
C ASP A 51 0.98 -11.83 6.96
N ASP A 52 0.16 -12.55 7.71
CA ASP A 52 -0.40 -12.13 8.99
C ASP A 52 0.66 -11.94 10.10
N ARG A 53 1.90 -12.37 9.86
CA ARG A 53 3.05 -12.17 10.73
C ARG A 53 3.80 -10.88 10.47
N TRP A 54 3.50 -10.15 9.40
CA TRP A 54 4.22 -8.94 9.04
C TRP A 54 4.03 -7.81 10.04
N VAL A 55 5.12 -7.09 10.28
CA VAL A 55 5.14 -5.77 10.91
C VAL A 55 5.26 -4.74 9.79
N VAL A 56 4.23 -3.92 9.63
CA VAL A 56 4.15 -2.93 8.54
C VAL A 56 4.40 -1.54 9.08
N GLY A 57 5.26 -0.77 8.41
CA GLY A 57 5.42 0.66 8.63
C GLY A 57 4.55 1.47 7.66
N ASP A 58 3.68 2.32 8.16
CA ASP A 58 2.93 3.33 7.39
C ASP A 58 3.58 4.69 7.67
N LEU A 59 4.47 5.10 6.76
CA LEU A 59 5.34 6.27 6.96
C LEU A 59 4.75 7.50 6.26
N GLY A 60 4.48 8.56 7.03
CA GLY A 60 3.65 9.67 6.65
C GLY A 60 2.18 9.25 6.62
N CYS A 61 1.72 8.63 7.71
CA CYS A 61 0.40 7.98 7.77
C CYS A 61 -0.77 8.97 7.70
N GLY A 62 -0.52 10.27 7.87
CA GLY A 62 -1.54 11.30 7.87
C GLY A 62 -2.66 10.96 8.87
N THR A 63 -3.89 10.91 8.38
CA THR A 63 -5.08 10.56 9.20
C THR A 63 -5.27 9.05 9.42
N GLY A 64 -4.26 8.21 9.10
CA GLY A 64 -4.28 6.77 9.34
C GLY A 64 -5.14 5.94 8.38
N GLN A 65 -5.45 6.46 7.19
CA GLN A 65 -6.36 5.80 6.25
C GLN A 65 -5.80 4.48 5.71
N VAL A 66 -4.49 4.41 5.46
CA VAL A 66 -3.81 3.19 5.00
C VAL A 66 -3.69 2.20 6.15
N SER A 67 -3.26 2.67 7.33
CA SER A 67 -3.16 1.87 8.54
C SER A 67 -4.49 1.18 8.89
N ASP A 68 -5.62 1.89 8.79
CA ASP A 68 -6.98 1.39 9.05
C ASP A 68 -7.33 0.17 8.17
N VAL A 69 -6.98 0.25 6.89
CA VAL A 69 -7.27 -0.81 5.92
C VAL A 69 -6.29 -1.99 6.03
N VAL A 70 -5.04 -1.74 6.41
CA VAL A 70 -3.98 -2.77 6.51
C VAL A 70 -4.03 -3.54 7.83
N ALA A 71 -4.35 -2.87 8.93
CA ALA A 71 -4.29 -3.44 10.28
C ALA A 71 -4.99 -4.81 10.45
N PRO A 72 -6.18 -5.08 9.85
CA PRO A 72 -6.84 -6.37 9.98
C PRO A 72 -6.09 -7.57 9.36
N PHE A 73 -5.10 -7.32 8.51
CA PHE A 73 -4.43 -8.36 7.70
C PHE A 73 -3.00 -8.66 8.14
N VAL A 74 -2.49 -7.95 9.15
CA VAL A 74 -1.08 -8.03 9.55
C VAL A 74 -0.93 -8.16 11.07
N ARG A 75 0.25 -8.58 11.53
CA ARG A 75 0.55 -8.68 12.95
C ARG A 75 0.45 -7.34 13.66
N SER A 76 1.05 -6.30 13.09
CA SER A 76 1.00 -4.94 13.64
C SER A 76 1.36 -3.91 12.59
N VAL A 77 0.89 -2.67 12.81
CA VAL A 77 1.24 -1.49 12.03
C VAL A 77 1.93 -0.48 12.94
N ILE A 78 3.08 0.05 12.50
CA ILE A 78 3.73 1.22 13.11
C ILE A 78 3.47 2.38 12.16
N ALA A 79 2.62 3.30 12.57
CA ALA A 79 2.22 4.45 11.79
C ALA A 79 2.94 5.70 12.29
N VAL A 80 3.67 6.38 11.40
CA VAL A 80 4.53 7.53 11.73
C VAL A 80 4.07 8.76 10.95
N ASP A 81 3.95 9.88 11.64
CA ASP A 81 3.71 11.20 11.03
C ASP A 81 4.35 12.29 11.93
N ASP A 82 4.75 13.41 11.37
CA ASP A 82 5.32 14.54 12.12
C ASP A 82 4.25 15.55 12.56
N SER A 83 3.05 15.50 12.00
CA SER A 83 1.95 16.40 12.29
C SER A 83 1.09 15.92 13.47
N GLU A 84 1.12 16.62 14.58
CA GLU A 84 0.26 16.34 15.73
C GLU A 84 -1.23 16.34 15.38
N ALA A 85 -1.65 17.22 14.46
CA ALA A 85 -3.03 17.30 14.01
C ALA A 85 -3.44 16.03 13.23
N MET A 86 -2.54 15.53 12.35
CA MET A 86 -2.76 14.28 11.63
C MET A 86 -2.80 13.09 12.57
N LEU A 87 -1.85 12.98 13.51
CA LEU A 87 -1.82 11.92 14.51
C LEU A 87 -3.06 11.92 15.41
N SER A 88 -3.58 13.10 15.77
CA SER A 88 -4.83 13.21 16.52
C SER A 88 -6.02 12.64 15.74
N ALA A 89 -6.13 12.94 14.45
CA ALA A 89 -7.16 12.39 13.59
C ALA A 89 -6.97 10.87 13.36
N ALA A 90 -5.71 10.44 13.16
CA ALA A 90 -5.37 9.02 13.05
C ALA A 90 -5.76 8.22 14.30
N LYS A 91 -5.51 8.76 15.50
CA LYS A 91 -5.88 8.13 16.76
C LYS A 91 -7.37 7.85 16.86
N GLN A 92 -8.21 8.80 16.43
CA GLN A 92 -9.67 8.60 16.41
C GLN A 92 -10.08 7.51 15.42
N ARG A 93 -9.52 7.52 14.21
CA ARG A 93 -9.81 6.53 13.17
C ARG A 93 -9.41 5.12 13.58
N LEU A 94 -8.27 4.98 14.23
CA LEU A 94 -7.63 3.71 14.52
C LEU A 94 -7.97 3.16 15.92
N GLU A 95 -8.91 3.78 16.62
CA GLU A 95 -9.31 3.40 17.99
C GLU A 95 -9.71 1.92 18.12
N SER A 96 -10.29 1.35 17.06
CA SER A 96 -10.71 -0.06 17.03
C SER A 96 -9.57 -1.05 16.76
N HIS A 97 -8.38 -0.58 16.37
CA HIS A 97 -7.24 -1.42 15.99
C HIS A 97 -6.19 -1.47 17.11
N ALA A 98 -6.27 -2.49 17.96
CA ALA A 98 -5.32 -2.67 19.07
C ALA A 98 -3.88 -2.99 18.63
N ASN A 99 -3.67 -3.33 17.35
CA ASN A 99 -2.37 -3.68 16.78
C ASN A 99 -1.72 -2.53 15.99
N VAL A 100 -2.22 -1.29 16.13
CA VAL A 100 -1.61 -0.10 15.52
C VAL A 100 -0.91 0.73 16.59
N ASP A 101 0.37 1.04 16.34
CA ASP A 101 1.23 1.88 17.16
C ASP A 101 1.49 3.21 16.43
N LEU A 102 0.91 4.30 16.94
CA LEU A 102 1.08 5.65 16.40
C LEU A 102 2.28 6.32 17.04
N ARG A 103 3.19 6.83 16.19
CA ARG A 103 4.40 7.53 16.62
C ARG A 103 4.55 8.88 15.93
N SER A 104 4.98 9.89 16.70
CA SER A 104 5.44 11.15 16.12
C SER A 104 6.89 11.01 15.68
N GLY A 105 7.22 11.43 14.45
CA GLY A 105 8.58 11.39 13.94
C GLY A 105 8.71 11.88 12.50
N GLU A 106 9.91 12.33 12.17
CA GLU A 106 10.30 12.78 10.83
C GLU A 106 10.69 11.58 9.95
N LEU A 107 10.46 11.67 8.64
CA LEU A 107 10.80 10.60 7.68
C LEU A 107 12.31 10.40 7.55
N GLU A 108 13.09 11.47 7.70
CA GLU A 108 14.55 11.47 7.65
C GLU A 108 15.20 10.86 8.91
N LYS A 109 14.40 10.66 9.98
CA LYS A 109 14.85 10.04 11.25
C LYS A 109 13.71 9.30 11.91
N LEU A 110 13.43 8.11 11.42
CA LEU A 110 12.30 7.30 11.88
C LEU A 110 12.47 6.83 13.33
N PRO A 111 11.42 6.97 14.17
CA PRO A 111 11.41 6.43 15.53
C PRO A 111 11.18 4.90 15.54
N ILE A 112 11.89 4.18 14.67
CA ILE A 112 11.77 2.74 14.46
C ILE A 112 13.17 2.12 14.52
N PRO A 113 13.38 1.02 15.26
CA PRO A 113 14.66 0.32 15.30
C PRO A 113 15.07 -0.23 13.93
N ASP A 114 16.37 -0.49 13.75
CA ASP A 114 16.91 -1.16 12.57
C ASP A 114 16.28 -2.54 12.39
N LEU A 115 16.12 -2.97 11.14
CA LEU A 115 15.67 -4.30 10.75
C LEU A 115 14.38 -4.75 11.46
N HIS A 116 13.44 -3.83 11.65
CA HIS A 116 12.23 -4.07 12.43
C HIS A 116 11.00 -4.39 11.58
N LEU A 117 10.93 -3.85 10.36
CA LEU A 117 9.75 -3.92 9.49
C LEU A 117 9.91 -4.98 8.40
N ASP A 118 8.83 -5.66 8.09
CA ASP A 118 8.73 -6.56 6.94
C ASP A 118 8.30 -5.80 5.67
N VAL A 119 7.47 -4.77 5.84
CA VAL A 119 6.99 -3.91 4.76
C VAL A 119 6.97 -2.47 5.21
N VAL A 120 7.38 -1.56 4.33
CA VAL A 120 7.16 -0.11 4.43
C VAL A 120 6.18 0.32 3.35
N ILE A 121 5.21 1.12 3.73
CA ILE A 121 4.24 1.76 2.86
C ILE A 121 4.38 3.28 3.01
N MET A 122 4.45 3.99 1.89
CA MET A 122 4.48 5.45 1.83
C MET A 122 3.48 5.91 0.76
N PHE A 123 2.49 6.69 1.14
CA PHE A 123 1.47 7.21 0.23
C PHE A 123 1.44 8.74 0.25
N LEU A 124 1.79 9.36 -0.88
CA LEU A 124 1.70 10.81 -1.11
C LEU A 124 2.42 11.63 -0.02
N VAL A 125 3.61 11.22 0.34
CA VAL A 125 4.37 11.85 1.43
C VAL A 125 5.79 12.21 1.04
N LEU A 126 6.44 11.47 0.13
CA LEU A 126 7.86 11.68 -0.19
C LEU A 126 8.10 13.08 -0.81
N HIS A 127 7.11 13.63 -1.52
CA HIS A 127 7.20 14.96 -2.12
C HIS A 127 7.25 16.12 -1.11
N TYR A 128 7.01 15.86 0.18
CA TYR A 128 7.22 16.83 1.26
C TYR A 128 8.64 16.78 1.85
N ALA A 129 9.35 15.66 1.69
CA ALA A 129 10.66 15.48 2.28
C ALA A 129 11.71 16.45 1.75
N ALA A 130 12.53 17.02 2.63
CA ALA A 130 13.64 17.87 2.23
C ALA A 130 14.75 17.04 1.57
N ASP A 131 15.03 15.84 2.06
CA ASP A 131 16.00 14.87 1.51
C ASP A 131 15.32 13.51 1.21
N PRO A 132 14.66 13.34 0.04
CA PRO A 132 14.04 12.07 -0.33
C PRO A 132 15.02 10.89 -0.38
N ALA A 133 16.27 11.12 -0.76
CA ALA A 133 17.29 10.09 -0.73
C ALA A 133 17.62 9.65 0.71
N GLY A 134 17.65 10.61 1.66
CA GLY A 134 17.77 10.34 3.09
C GLY A 134 16.61 9.49 3.63
N VAL A 135 15.39 9.81 3.22
CA VAL A 135 14.21 9.02 3.57
C VAL A 135 14.34 7.58 3.09
N LEU A 136 14.79 7.35 1.84
CA LEU A 136 14.98 5.99 1.34
C LEU A 136 16.10 5.24 2.08
N ARG A 137 17.14 5.92 2.57
CA ARG A 137 18.16 5.31 3.47
C ARG A 137 17.55 4.89 4.80
N GLU A 138 16.68 5.71 5.39
CA GLU A 138 15.94 5.35 6.63
C GLU A 138 14.98 4.19 6.39
N VAL A 139 14.27 4.17 5.26
CA VAL A 139 13.44 3.03 4.84
C VAL A 139 14.26 1.74 4.78
N SER A 140 15.43 1.80 4.14
CA SER A 140 16.33 0.63 4.05
C SER A 140 16.82 0.18 5.43
N ARG A 141 17.16 1.11 6.32
CA ARG A 141 17.63 0.83 7.69
C ARG A 141 16.57 0.07 8.51
N VAL A 142 15.32 0.50 8.45
CA VAL A 142 14.25 -0.10 9.26
C VAL A 142 13.70 -1.40 8.68
N LEU A 143 13.88 -1.66 7.39
CA LEU A 143 13.46 -2.90 6.74
C LEU A 143 14.38 -4.06 7.12
N ARG A 144 13.79 -5.23 7.37
CA ARG A 144 14.50 -6.50 7.52
C ARG A 144 15.11 -6.95 6.19
N PRO A 145 16.09 -7.87 6.20
CA PRO A 145 16.55 -8.53 4.98
C PRO A 145 15.39 -9.17 4.21
N GLY A 146 15.26 -8.83 2.93
CA GLY A 146 14.13 -9.22 2.07
C GLY A 146 12.85 -8.42 2.30
N GLY A 147 12.88 -7.42 3.19
CA GLY A 147 11.76 -6.51 3.44
C GLY A 147 11.40 -5.68 2.21
N ARG A 148 10.18 -5.20 2.12
CA ARG A 148 9.62 -4.58 0.91
C ARG A 148 9.22 -3.13 1.15
N LEU A 149 9.48 -2.28 0.16
CA LEU A 149 8.95 -0.92 0.05
C LEU A 149 7.82 -0.89 -0.98
N LEU A 150 6.71 -0.24 -0.61
CA LEU A 150 5.70 0.30 -1.53
C LEU A 150 5.67 1.82 -1.37
N LEU A 151 6.02 2.53 -2.43
CA LEU A 151 5.96 3.99 -2.52
C LEU A 151 4.93 4.37 -3.57
N VAL A 152 3.94 5.15 -3.20
CA VAL A 152 2.97 5.75 -4.12
C VAL A 152 3.10 7.26 -4.01
N ASP A 153 3.42 7.91 -5.13
CA ASP A 153 3.55 9.37 -5.18
C ASP A 153 3.24 9.88 -6.58
N MET A 154 3.39 11.18 -6.81
CA MET A 154 3.09 11.85 -8.07
C MET A 154 4.18 11.62 -9.12
N CYS A 155 3.76 11.33 -10.36
CA CYS A 155 4.63 11.48 -11.52
C CYS A 155 5.07 12.94 -11.69
N PRO A 156 6.19 13.23 -12.36
CA PRO A 156 6.62 14.60 -12.61
C PRO A 156 5.51 15.43 -13.24
N HIS A 157 5.31 16.65 -12.73
CA HIS A 157 4.28 17.60 -13.19
C HIS A 157 4.75 19.04 -13.03
N ASP A 158 4.01 19.98 -13.61
CA ASP A 158 4.33 21.41 -13.67
C ASP A 158 3.41 22.30 -12.79
N ARG A 159 2.68 21.71 -11.85
CA ARG A 159 1.75 22.45 -10.99
C ARG A 159 2.48 23.20 -9.88
N GLU A 160 3.07 24.34 -10.21
CA GLU A 160 3.79 25.20 -9.27
C GLU A 160 2.88 25.72 -8.13
N ASP A 161 1.57 25.81 -8.36
CA ASP A 161 0.59 26.18 -7.34
C ASP A 161 0.61 25.24 -6.12
N TYR A 162 0.98 23.97 -6.28
CA TYR A 162 1.08 22.99 -5.19
C TYR A 162 2.18 23.34 -4.17
N ARG A 163 3.29 23.98 -4.62
CA ARG A 163 4.32 24.49 -3.72
C ARG A 163 3.76 25.51 -2.74
N HIS A 164 2.94 26.43 -3.25
CA HIS A 164 2.39 27.53 -2.46
C HIS A 164 1.16 27.12 -1.65
N ALA A 165 0.28 26.31 -2.22
CA ALA A 165 -0.98 25.94 -1.59
C ALA A 165 -0.84 24.79 -0.57
N MET A 166 0.07 23.83 -0.83
CA MET A 166 0.20 22.59 -0.05
C MET A 166 1.62 22.34 0.50
N GLY A 167 2.59 23.18 0.17
CA GLY A 167 3.96 23.05 0.70
C GLY A 167 4.81 21.96 0.06
N HIS A 168 4.50 21.56 -1.19
CA HIS A 168 5.29 20.54 -1.88
C HIS A 168 6.72 20.99 -2.10
N ALA A 169 7.69 20.24 -1.60
CA ALA A 169 9.10 20.43 -1.89
C ALA A 169 9.43 19.94 -3.31
N TRP A 170 8.78 18.87 -3.74
CA TRP A 170 8.99 18.23 -5.05
C TRP A 170 7.68 18.19 -5.86
N LEU A 171 7.80 18.42 -7.18
CA LEU A 171 6.66 18.33 -8.11
C LEU A 171 6.66 16.96 -8.80
N GLY A 172 6.60 15.90 -7.99
CA GLY A 172 6.63 14.52 -8.43
C GLY A 172 8.04 13.98 -8.72
N PHE A 173 8.12 12.70 -9.03
CA PHE A 173 9.37 11.96 -9.19
C PHE A 173 9.40 11.13 -10.45
N GLY A 174 10.53 11.19 -11.17
CA GLY A 174 10.80 10.33 -12.32
C GLY A 174 11.39 8.99 -11.92
N GLU A 175 11.21 7.99 -12.79
CA GLU A 175 11.70 6.62 -12.55
C GLU A 175 13.21 6.55 -12.33
N GLU A 176 14.02 7.20 -13.21
CA GLU A 176 15.48 7.14 -13.13
C GLU A 176 16.01 7.75 -11.82
N GLN A 177 15.42 8.85 -11.39
CA GLN A 177 15.77 9.52 -10.14
C GLN A 177 15.52 8.62 -8.93
N LEU A 178 14.32 8.05 -8.82
CA LEU A 178 13.97 7.15 -7.71
C LEU A 178 14.79 5.86 -7.75
N ARG A 179 15.05 5.32 -8.92
CA ARG A 179 15.90 4.14 -9.11
C ARG A 179 17.33 4.38 -8.61
N GLY A 180 17.90 5.56 -8.91
CA GLY A 180 19.20 5.98 -8.42
C GLY A 180 19.23 6.04 -6.89
N TRP A 181 18.33 6.78 -6.28
CA TRP A 181 18.24 6.92 -4.82
C TRP A 181 17.95 5.61 -4.10
N ALA A 182 17.07 4.75 -4.65
CA ALA A 182 16.81 3.43 -4.09
C ALA A 182 18.07 2.55 -4.11
N GLY A 183 18.84 2.57 -5.22
CA GLY A 183 20.10 1.86 -5.32
C GLY A 183 21.17 2.36 -4.34
N GLU A 184 21.30 3.69 -4.18
CA GLU A 184 22.20 4.30 -3.18
C GLU A 184 21.80 3.96 -1.74
N ALA A 185 20.50 3.77 -1.48
CA ALA A 185 19.99 3.31 -0.19
C ALA A 185 20.14 1.79 0.04
N GLY A 186 20.69 1.03 -0.93
CA GLY A 186 20.84 -0.43 -0.85
C GLY A 186 19.54 -1.19 -1.11
N LEU A 187 18.53 -0.55 -1.70
CA LEU A 187 17.28 -1.20 -2.12
C LEU A 187 17.44 -1.77 -3.53
N GLU A 188 17.02 -3.00 -3.72
CA GLU A 188 17.14 -3.75 -4.97
C GLU A 188 15.81 -3.91 -5.71
N GLY A 189 15.89 -4.16 -7.01
CA GLY A 189 14.75 -4.53 -7.84
C GLY A 189 13.69 -3.44 -7.94
N PHE A 190 14.10 -2.15 -7.91
CA PHE A 190 13.17 -1.03 -8.01
C PHE A 190 12.37 -1.10 -9.31
N ARG A 191 11.06 -1.11 -9.17
CA ARG A 191 10.08 -1.05 -10.26
C ARG A 191 9.24 0.20 -10.11
N TYR A 192 8.95 0.84 -11.23
CA TYR A 192 8.09 2.02 -11.33
C TYR A 192 6.93 1.70 -12.25
N VAL A 193 5.70 1.88 -11.80
CA VAL A 193 4.49 1.64 -12.59
C VAL A 193 3.60 2.86 -12.47
N THR A 194 3.38 3.57 -13.57
CA THR A 194 2.35 4.63 -13.62
C THR A 194 0.99 4.00 -13.40
N LEU A 195 0.25 4.52 -12.42
CA LEU A 195 -1.08 4.03 -12.10
C LEU A 195 -2.09 4.54 -13.16
N PRO A 196 -3.14 3.75 -13.46
CA PRO A 196 -4.25 4.24 -14.27
C PRO A 196 -4.83 5.52 -13.66
N ALA A 197 -5.07 6.52 -14.50
CA ALA A 197 -5.70 7.75 -14.07
C ALA A 197 -7.15 7.49 -13.64
N ASP A 198 -7.53 8.00 -12.46
CA ASP A 198 -8.93 8.05 -12.06
C ASP A 198 -9.62 9.22 -12.81
N PRO A 199 -10.69 8.97 -13.58
CA PRO A 199 -11.38 10.02 -14.34
C PRO A 199 -11.91 11.17 -13.48
N ASP A 200 -12.20 10.91 -12.22
CA ASP A 200 -12.70 11.89 -11.26
C ASP A 200 -11.58 12.65 -10.54
N ALA A 201 -10.32 12.19 -10.66
CA ALA A 201 -9.18 12.83 -10.03
C ALA A 201 -8.75 14.10 -10.79
N LYS A 202 -8.46 15.18 -10.04
CA LYS A 202 -7.98 16.46 -10.59
C LYS A 202 -6.47 16.64 -10.43
N GLY A 203 -5.83 15.72 -9.73
CA GLY A 203 -4.40 15.74 -9.43
C GLY A 203 -3.53 15.25 -10.59
N PRO A 204 -2.20 15.30 -10.41
CA PRO A 204 -1.25 14.66 -11.33
C PRO A 204 -1.44 13.16 -11.36
N ASN A 205 -0.92 12.51 -12.42
CA ASN A 205 -0.82 11.07 -12.46
C ASN A 205 0.04 10.57 -11.30
N LEU A 206 -0.31 9.40 -10.78
CA LEU A 206 0.43 8.74 -9.72
C LEU A 206 1.25 7.56 -10.27
N PHE A 207 2.28 7.20 -9.54
CA PHE A 207 3.01 5.94 -9.76
C PHE A 207 2.99 5.08 -8.49
N ALA A 208 3.20 3.79 -8.67
CA ALA A 208 3.58 2.87 -7.62
C ALA A 208 5.03 2.42 -7.84
N GLY A 209 5.89 2.74 -6.90
CA GLY A 209 7.28 2.29 -6.82
C GLY A 209 7.38 1.12 -5.84
N THR A 210 8.08 0.04 -6.21
CA THR A 210 8.35 -1.07 -5.30
C THR A 210 9.83 -1.42 -5.32
N ALA A 211 10.38 -1.76 -4.16
CA ALA A 211 11.75 -2.22 -4.01
C ALA A 211 11.84 -3.20 -2.83
N ARG A 212 13.00 -3.77 -2.60
CA ARG A 212 13.26 -4.63 -1.45
C ARG A 212 14.69 -4.45 -0.94
N THR A 213 14.92 -4.75 0.33
CA THR A 213 16.27 -4.96 0.84
C THR A 213 16.84 -6.30 0.33
N PRO A 214 18.16 -6.45 0.21
CA PRO A 214 18.80 -7.74 -0.09
C PRO A 214 18.31 -8.81 0.89
N ARG A 215 18.19 -10.05 0.42
CA ARG A 215 17.96 -11.20 1.29
C ARG A 215 19.29 -11.63 1.90
N GLU A 216 19.28 -12.05 3.15
CA GLU A 216 20.42 -12.80 3.66
C GLU A 216 20.63 -14.05 2.80
N GLU A 217 21.83 -14.23 2.26
CA GLU A 217 22.20 -15.50 1.64
C GLU A 217 22.20 -16.56 2.75
N VAL A 218 21.20 -17.43 2.74
CA VAL A 218 21.22 -18.62 3.59
C VAL A 218 22.30 -19.53 3.00
N TRP A 219 23.52 -19.47 3.54
CA TRP A 219 24.54 -20.43 3.20
C TRP A 219 24.07 -21.83 3.63
N ILE A 220 23.70 -22.66 2.67
CA ILE A 220 23.37 -24.07 2.90
C ILE A 220 24.63 -24.87 2.67
N PRO A 221 25.26 -25.48 3.73
CA PRO A 221 26.41 -26.34 3.55
C PRO A 221 26.03 -27.55 2.70
N GLY A 222 26.71 -27.77 1.57
CA GLY A 222 26.56 -28.99 0.76
C GLY A 222 25.74 -28.86 -0.53
N MET A 223 25.48 -27.65 -1.06
CA MET A 223 24.75 -27.48 -2.32
C MET A 223 25.64 -27.33 -3.58
N LEU A 224 26.94 -27.65 -3.46
CA LEU A 224 27.89 -27.74 -4.57
C LEU A 224 28.68 -29.04 -4.43
N GLU A 225 28.09 -30.17 -4.75
CA GLU A 225 28.77 -31.38 -5.21
C GLU A 225 28.09 -31.90 -6.47
#